data_962fac0f4b3d0f565b560fa09fd7f2e7
#
_entry.id   962fac0f4b3d0f565b560fa09fd7f2e7
#
_cell.length_a   1.000
_cell.length_b   1.000
_cell.length_c   1.000
_cell.angle_alpha   90.00
_cell.angle_beta   90.00
_cell.angle_gamma   90.00
#
_symmetry.space_group_name_H-M   'P 1'
#
loop_
_entity.id
_entity.type
_entity.pdbx_description
1 polymer ?
#
loop_
_entity_poly.entity_id
_entity_poly.type
_entity_poly.pdbx_seq_one_letter_code
_entity_poly.pdbx_strand_id
1 'polypeptide(L)'
;MQPILMRIFNWTWYHPNPVKWLLWPFGGFYRVAMGIRRVIFQVGIRSVTKLPLPVIVVGNITVGGAGKTPLVIWLAGELQSRGYRVGIISRGYGGSAKEWPQRVHTNSDPALVGDEPVLLARATGCPVIVGPDRTVAAQSLVAMEQVDVLLTDDGLQHYALERTMEIAVIDGERGLGNGFCLPAGPLREPKGRIAKVDAIVVNGGSWCHTDAFRARPVAQRLYQVTGSAQKSLEEFHDTEVHAVAGIGNPQRFFNLLEDAEIQVLPHPLPDHANLSSEDLEFDD
;
A
#
# COMPACT_ATOMS: atom_id res chain seq x y z
N MET A 1 4.44 13.41 -15.26
CA MET A 1 5.37 14.34 -14.54
C MET A 1 4.93 14.38 -13.09
N GLN A 2 5.70 13.77 -12.16
CA GLN A 2 5.39 13.96 -10.74
C GLN A 2 5.30 15.47 -10.47
N PRO A 3 4.28 15.96 -9.78
CA PRO A 3 4.20 17.38 -9.50
C PRO A 3 5.50 17.79 -8.80
N ILE A 4 6.11 18.87 -9.26
CA ILE A 4 7.40 19.42 -8.77
C ILE A 4 7.44 19.41 -7.24
N LEU A 5 6.29 19.67 -6.62
CA LEU A 5 6.11 19.66 -5.17
C LEU A 5 6.47 18.29 -4.54
N MET A 6 6.07 17.17 -5.14
CA MET A 6 6.37 15.82 -4.61
C MET A 6 7.87 15.49 -4.72
N ARG A 7 8.54 15.94 -5.76
CA ARG A 7 10.00 15.80 -5.89
C ARG A 7 10.74 16.59 -4.81
N ILE A 8 10.29 17.83 -4.54
CA ILE A 8 10.86 18.66 -3.47
C ILE A 8 10.65 18.01 -2.11
N PHE A 9 9.43 17.51 -1.81
CA PHE A 9 9.15 16.83 -0.55
C PHE A 9 9.97 15.55 -0.41
N ASN A 10 10.03 14.70 -1.43
CA ASN A 10 10.84 13.47 -1.39
C ASN A 10 12.33 13.80 -1.13
N TRP A 11 12.87 14.82 -1.79
CA TRP A 11 14.23 15.26 -1.52
C TRP A 11 14.40 15.73 -0.07
N THR A 12 13.46 16.55 0.45
CA THR A 12 13.49 17.07 1.83
C THR A 12 13.37 15.95 2.87
N TRP A 13 12.61 14.91 2.60
CA TRP A 13 12.33 13.84 3.55
C TRP A 13 13.44 12.79 3.64
N TYR A 14 14.16 12.54 2.55
CA TYR A 14 15.11 11.44 2.46
C TYR A 14 16.57 11.88 2.29
N HIS A 15 16.85 13.18 2.13
CA HIS A 15 18.21 13.69 2.06
C HIS A 15 18.50 14.73 3.17
N PRO A 16 19.73 14.82 3.65
CA PRO A 16 20.16 15.86 4.59
C PRO A 16 19.98 17.25 3.96
N ASN A 17 19.14 18.09 4.54
CA ASN A 17 18.91 19.46 4.08
C ASN A 17 18.35 20.34 5.22
N PRO A 18 18.50 21.69 5.15
CA PRO A 18 18.00 22.59 6.17
C PRO A 18 16.49 22.88 6.06
N VAL A 19 15.84 22.61 4.93
CA VAL A 19 14.42 22.94 4.68
C VAL A 19 13.50 22.24 5.69
N LYS A 20 13.87 21.05 6.16
CA LYS A 20 13.14 20.33 7.22
C LYS A 20 12.93 21.17 8.49
N TRP A 21 13.89 22.05 8.84
CA TRP A 21 13.79 22.90 10.03
C TRP A 21 12.80 24.04 9.84
N LEU A 22 12.68 24.57 8.62
CA LEU A 22 11.65 25.55 8.27
C LEU A 22 10.24 24.94 8.35
N LEU A 23 10.10 23.67 7.96
CA LEU A 23 8.83 22.95 7.99
C LEU A 23 8.53 22.30 9.34
N TRP A 24 9.50 22.23 10.25
CA TRP A 24 9.37 21.57 11.55
C TRP A 24 8.20 22.08 12.42
N PRO A 25 7.92 23.39 12.52
CA PRO A 25 6.77 23.87 13.32
C PRO A 25 5.44 23.29 12.81
N PHE A 26 5.27 23.22 11.47
CA PHE A 26 4.07 22.63 10.85
C PHE A 26 3.98 21.12 11.10
N GLY A 27 5.12 20.43 11.05
CA GLY A 27 5.21 19.01 11.40
C GLY A 27 4.88 18.77 12.88
N GLY A 28 5.27 19.68 13.77
CA GLY A 28 4.90 19.69 15.18
C GLY A 28 3.39 19.84 15.38
N PHE A 29 2.78 20.81 14.71
CA PHE A 29 1.33 21.01 14.74
C PHE A 29 0.57 19.78 14.21
N TYR A 30 0.97 19.24 13.08
CA TYR A 30 0.39 18.00 12.53
C TYR A 30 0.49 16.85 13.51
N ARG A 31 1.64 16.66 14.15
CA ARG A 31 1.86 15.63 15.18
C ARG A 31 0.89 15.77 16.34
N VAL A 32 0.68 17.00 16.84
CA VAL A 32 -0.29 17.28 17.91
C VAL A 32 -1.70 16.95 17.46
N ALA A 33 -2.11 17.41 16.27
CA ALA A 33 -3.43 17.13 15.71
C ALA A 33 -3.70 15.62 15.58
N MET A 34 -2.72 14.84 15.09
CA MET A 34 -2.83 13.38 15.00
C MET A 34 -2.86 12.72 16.38
N GLY A 35 -2.13 13.26 17.35
CA GLY A 35 -2.19 12.82 18.75
C GLY A 35 -3.56 13.03 19.37
N ILE A 36 -4.13 14.23 19.22
CA ILE A 36 -5.48 14.56 19.68
C ILE A 36 -6.51 13.66 19.02
N ARG A 37 -6.45 13.50 17.69
CA ARG A 37 -7.35 12.60 16.96
C ARG A 37 -7.33 11.19 17.55
N ARG A 38 -6.16 10.64 17.85
CA ARG A 38 -6.02 9.32 18.43
C ARG A 38 -6.63 9.25 19.84
N VAL A 39 -6.37 10.23 20.68
CA VAL A 39 -6.93 10.30 22.05
C VAL A 39 -8.46 10.34 22.00
N ILE A 40 -9.07 11.11 21.11
CA ILE A 40 -10.51 11.23 20.95
C ILE A 40 -11.18 9.85 20.71
N PHE A 41 -10.54 8.96 19.95
CA PHE A 41 -11.03 7.59 19.78
C PHE A 41 -10.73 6.72 21.02
N GLN A 42 -9.57 6.88 21.63
CA GLN A 42 -9.17 6.07 22.80
C GLN A 42 -10.05 6.34 24.05
N VAL A 43 -10.45 7.60 24.24
CA VAL A 43 -11.33 7.98 25.38
C VAL A 43 -12.82 7.82 25.06
N GLY A 44 -13.17 7.31 23.85
CA GLY A 44 -14.55 7.03 23.48
C GLY A 44 -15.40 8.24 23.08
N ILE A 45 -14.80 9.44 22.89
CA ILE A 45 -15.53 10.62 22.39
C ILE A 45 -16.06 10.37 20.96
N ARG A 46 -15.30 9.64 20.13
CA ARG A 46 -15.77 9.10 18.87
C ARG A 46 -15.97 7.60 18.98
N SER A 47 -17.08 7.11 18.45
CA SER A 47 -17.42 5.70 18.43
C SER A 47 -16.42 4.91 17.60
N VAL A 48 -16.09 3.72 18.10
CA VAL A 48 -15.32 2.70 17.40
C VAL A 48 -16.29 1.57 17.08
N THR A 49 -16.39 1.23 15.81
CA THR A 49 -17.27 0.13 15.36
C THR A 49 -16.55 -1.19 15.56
N LYS A 50 -17.19 -2.08 16.30
CA LYS A 50 -16.77 -3.47 16.50
C LYS A 50 -17.52 -4.37 15.53
N LEU A 51 -16.80 -5.26 14.87
CA LEU A 51 -17.36 -6.31 14.02
C LEU A 51 -17.39 -7.65 14.75
N PRO A 52 -18.28 -8.58 14.35
CA PRO A 52 -18.39 -9.91 14.98
C PRO A 52 -17.28 -10.88 14.55
N LEU A 53 -16.22 -10.39 13.92
CA LEU A 53 -15.10 -11.16 13.39
C LEU A 53 -13.77 -10.39 13.57
N PRO A 54 -12.63 -11.09 13.57
CA PRO A 54 -11.33 -10.45 13.69
C PRO A 54 -11.00 -9.55 12.50
N VAL A 55 -10.40 -8.40 12.79
CA VAL A 55 -9.95 -7.41 11.81
C VAL A 55 -8.44 -7.26 11.92
N ILE A 56 -7.75 -7.58 10.83
CA ILE A 56 -6.30 -7.39 10.68
C ILE A 56 -6.07 -6.15 9.84
N VAL A 57 -5.41 -5.18 10.42
CA VAL A 57 -5.10 -3.91 9.76
C VAL A 57 -3.67 -3.93 9.23
N VAL A 58 -3.52 -3.86 7.92
CA VAL A 58 -2.24 -3.65 7.26
C VAL A 58 -2.14 -2.18 6.85
N GLY A 59 -1.02 -1.56 7.17
CA GLY A 59 -0.82 -0.15 6.80
C GLY A 59 0.62 0.29 6.97
N ASN A 60 0.88 1.57 6.76
CA ASN A 60 2.18 2.18 7.02
C ASN A 60 2.02 3.49 7.79
N ILE A 61 3.12 3.97 8.37
CA ILE A 61 3.17 5.26 9.05
C ILE A 61 3.88 6.33 8.22
N THR A 62 4.34 6.01 7.02
CA THR A 62 4.97 6.92 6.06
C THR A 62 4.06 7.21 4.87
N VAL A 63 4.29 8.28 4.17
CA VAL A 63 3.69 8.53 2.85
C VAL A 63 4.45 7.74 1.79
N GLY A 64 3.72 7.23 0.79
CA GLY A 64 4.26 6.49 -0.36
C GLY A 64 4.08 4.98 -0.27
N GLY A 65 4.50 4.30 -1.32
CA GLY A 65 4.40 2.85 -1.45
C GLY A 65 5.40 2.12 -0.56
N ALA A 66 4.91 1.46 0.47
CA ALA A 66 5.73 0.62 1.37
C ALA A 66 5.61 -0.88 1.05
N GLY A 67 4.78 -1.25 0.07
CA GLY A 67 4.50 -2.66 -0.24
C GLY A 67 3.37 -3.27 0.60
N LYS A 68 2.39 -2.47 1.00
CA LYS A 68 1.21 -2.93 1.75
C LYS A 68 0.38 -3.94 0.95
N THR A 69 0.02 -3.59 -0.26
CA THR A 69 -0.85 -4.39 -1.14
C THR A 69 -0.28 -5.78 -1.42
N PRO A 70 1.00 -5.97 -1.75
CA PRO A 70 1.62 -7.28 -1.82
C PRO A 70 1.53 -8.09 -0.52
N LEU A 71 1.70 -7.44 0.64
CA LEU A 71 1.57 -8.12 1.93
C LEU A 71 0.11 -8.54 2.19
N VAL A 72 -0.88 -7.72 1.85
CA VAL A 72 -2.31 -8.08 1.97
C VAL A 72 -2.62 -9.27 1.08
N ILE A 73 -2.12 -9.31 -0.15
CA ILE A 73 -2.29 -10.43 -1.08
C ILE A 73 -1.70 -11.72 -0.48
N TRP A 74 -0.46 -11.65 0.03
CA TRP A 74 0.19 -12.79 0.66
C TRP A 74 -0.58 -13.28 1.91
N LEU A 75 -0.99 -12.38 2.80
CA LEU A 75 -1.78 -12.71 3.99
C LEU A 75 -3.12 -13.34 3.63
N ALA A 76 -3.80 -12.82 2.61
CA ALA A 76 -5.06 -13.39 2.14
C ALA A 76 -4.86 -14.84 1.68
N GLY A 77 -3.84 -15.11 0.86
CA GLY A 77 -3.51 -16.45 0.40
C GLY A 77 -3.13 -17.40 1.55
N GLU A 78 -2.35 -16.91 2.52
CA GLU A 78 -1.97 -17.71 3.68
C GLU A 78 -3.15 -18.06 4.59
N LEU A 79 -4.07 -17.13 4.80
CA LEU A 79 -5.30 -17.37 5.57
C LEU A 79 -6.24 -18.32 4.82
N GLN A 80 -6.41 -18.15 3.51
CA GLN A 80 -7.22 -19.04 2.66
C GLN A 80 -6.66 -20.46 2.66
N SER A 81 -5.34 -20.63 2.59
CA SER A 81 -4.69 -21.97 2.64
C SER A 81 -4.96 -22.71 3.95
N ARG A 82 -5.25 -21.96 5.01
CA ARG A 82 -5.63 -22.48 6.34
C ARG A 82 -7.14 -22.66 6.50
N GLY A 83 -7.92 -22.44 5.44
CA GLY A 83 -9.37 -22.65 5.42
C GLY A 83 -10.21 -21.46 5.87
N TYR A 84 -9.62 -20.28 6.11
CA TYR A 84 -10.40 -19.08 6.46
C TYR A 84 -11.00 -18.42 5.21
N ARG A 85 -12.22 -17.97 5.32
CA ARG A 85 -12.87 -17.10 4.34
C ARG A 85 -12.48 -15.67 4.61
N VAL A 86 -11.66 -15.11 3.73
CA VAL A 86 -11.09 -13.77 3.89
C VAL A 86 -11.90 -12.73 3.14
N GLY A 87 -12.23 -11.62 3.80
CA GLY A 87 -12.75 -10.41 3.14
C GLY A 87 -11.72 -9.30 3.19
N ILE A 88 -11.72 -8.42 2.19
CA ILE A 88 -10.77 -7.31 2.10
C ILE A 88 -11.53 -5.99 1.98
N ILE A 89 -11.11 -4.99 2.73
CA ILE A 89 -11.57 -3.61 2.56
C ILE A 89 -10.41 -2.68 2.25
N SER A 90 -10.65 -1.72 1.38
CA SER A 90 -9.72 -0.65 1.03
C SER A 90 -10.42 0.69 0.90
N ARG A 91 -9.65 1.76 0.70
CA ARG A 91 -10.20 3.11 0.56
C ARG A 91 -10.83 3.37 -0.80
N GLY A 92 -10.37 2.70 -1.84
CA GLY A 92 -10.66 3.07 -3.21
C GLY A 92 -9.94 4.36 -3.61
N TYR A 93 -8.65 4.48 -3.24
CA TYR A 93 -7.85 5.65 -3.59
C TYR A 93 -7.78 5.80 -5.12
N GLY A 94 -7.93 7.03 -5.62
CA GLY A 94 -8.01 7.31 -7.06
C GLY A 94 -9.36 7.04 -7.69
N GLY A 95 -10.27 6.32 -7.02
CA GLY A 95 -11.61 6.03 -7.53
C GLY A 95 -12.52 7.26 -7.51
N SER A 96 -13.38 7.34 -8.53
CA SER A 96 -14.32 8.45 -8.76
C SER A 96 -15.79 8.06 -8.67
N ALA A 97 -16.11 6.90 -8.06
CA ALA A 97 -17.49 6.46 -7.89
C ALA A 97 -18.32 7.49 -7.12
N LYS A 98 -19.57 7.69 -7.55
CA LYS A 98 -20.50 8.65 -6.92
C LYS A 98 -21.12 8.10 -5.63
N GLU A 99 -21.28 6.80 -5.55
CA GLU A 99 -21.89 6.11 -4.42
C GLU A 99 -20.91 5.18 -3.75
N TRP A 100 -20.91 5.12 -2.44
CA TRP A 100 -20.05 4.28 -1.62
C TRP A 100 -20.85 3.57 -0.52
N PRO A 101 -20.47 2.37 -0.07
CA PRO A 101 -19.33 1.58 -0.53
C PRO A 101 -19.58 0.88 -1.87
N GLN A 102 -18.50 0.50 -2.58
CA GLN A 102 -18.55 -0.25 -3.83
C GLN A 102 -17.97 -1.66 -3.64
N ARG A 103 -18.66 -2.67 -4.18
CA ARG A 103 -18.10 -4.01 -4.35
C ARG A 103 -17.17 -4.01 -5.56
N VAL A 104 -15.99 -4.58 -5.38
CA VAL A 104 -14.97 -4.65 -6.44
C VAL A 104 -14.91 -6.07 -7.01
N HIS A 105 -15.01 -6.16 -8.32
CA HIS A 105 -14.87 -7.37 -9.10
C HIS A 105 -13.55 -7.34 -9.90
N THR A 106 -13.14 -8.49 -10.40
CA THR A 106 -11.91 -8.63 -11.22
C THR A 106 -11.93 -7.78 -12.51
N ASN A 107 -13.12 -7.42 -12.98
CA ASN A 107 -13.38 -6.60 -14.17
C ASN A 107 -13.93 -5.19 -13.84
N SER A 108 -13.91 -4.79 -12.56
CA SER A 108 -14.32 -3.42 -12.19
C SER A 108 -13.42 -2.40 -12.85
N ASP A 109 -14.01 -1.25 -13.21
CA ASP A 109 -13.25 -0.13 -13.76
C ASP A 109 -12.38 0.52 -12.68
N PRO A 110 -11.04 0.51 -12.82
CA PRO A 110 -10.13 1.14 -11.86
C PRO A 110 -10.38 2.65 -11.69
N ALA A 111 -10.89 3.34 -12.71
CA ALA A 111 -11.22 4.76 -12.61
C ALA A 111 -12.38 5.03 -11.63
N LEU A 112 -13.22 4.04 -11.35
CA LEU A 112 -14.34 4.16 -10.41
C LEU A 112 -13.95 3.73 -9.00
N VAL A 113 -13.22 2.63 -8.85
CA VAL A 113 -12.98 1.98 -7.55
C VAL A 113 -11.53 2.05 -7.07
N GLY A 114 -10.63 2.54 -7.91
CA GLY A 114 -9.18 2.52 -7.68
C GLY A 114 -8.51 1.28 -8.26
N ASP A 115 -7.25 1.39 -8.62
CA ASP A 115 -6.44 0.33 -9.23
C ASP A 115 -6.01 -0.75 -8.22
N GLU A 116 -5.53 -0.34 -7.03
CA GLU A 116 -5.15 -1.29 -5.96
C GLU A 116 -6.28 -2.25 -5.56
N PRO A 117 -7.54 -1.81 -5.36
CA PRO A 117 -8.64 -2.73 -5.07
C PRO A 117 -8.94 -3.74 -6.17
N VAL A 118 -8.83 -3.35 -7.44
CA VAL A 118 -8.99 -4.27 -8.57
C VAL A 118 -7.88 -5.31 -8.58
N LEU A 119 -6.64 -4.89 -8.30
CA LEU A 119 -5.51 -5.80 -8.13
C LEU A 119 -5.75 -6.79 -6.99
N LEU A 120 -6.23 -6.33 -5.82
CA LEU A 120 -6.58 -7.19 -4.70
C LEU A 120 -7.63 -8.23 -5.08
N ALA A 121 -8.72 -7.82 -5.76
CA ALA A 121 -9.77 -8.73 -6.20
C ALA A 121 -9.24 -9.79 -7.19
N ARG A 122 -8.39 -9.40 -8.14
CA ARG A 122 -7.78 -10.30 -9.13
C ARG A 122 -6.82 -11.29 -8.50
N ALA A 123 -5.94 -10.79 -7.62
CA ALA A 123 -4.85 -11.59 -7.06
C ALA A 123 -5.31 -12.57 -5.97
N THR A 124 -6.38 -12.24 -5.24
CA THR A 124 -6.79 -13.05 -4.08
C THR A 124 -8.07 -13.84 -4.31
N GLY A 125 -8.93 -13.44 -5.24
CA GLY A 125 -10.27 -14.00 -5.38
C GLY A 125 -11.20 -13.73 -4.18
N CYS A 126 -10.75 -12.98 -3.19
CA CYS A 126 -11.56 -12.61 -2.03
C CYS A 126 -12.65 -11.59 -2.40
N PRO A 127 -13.77 -11.54 -1.67
CA PRO A 127 -14.67 -10.40 -1.73
C PRO A 127 -13.94 -9.12 -1.27
N VAL A 128 -13.97 -8.10 -2.12
CA VAL A 128 -13.36 -6.80 -1.87
C VAL A 128 -14.43 -5.73 -1.88
N ILE A 129 -14.47 -4.90 -0.82
CA ILE A 129 -15.34 -3.72 -0.75
C ILE A 129 -14.50 -2.49 -0.46
N VAL A 130 -14.80 -1.41 -1.19
CA VAL A 130 -14.08 -0.13 -1.05
C VAL A 130 -15.00 1.00 -0.64
N GLY A 131 -14.45 1.93 0.11
CA GLY A 131 -15.15 3.15 0.50
C GLY A 131 -14.28 4.09 1.32
N PRO A 132 -14.52 5.42 1.22
CA PRO A 132 -13.84 6.43 2.03
C PRO A 132 -14.03 6.18 3.53
N ASP A 133 -15.25 5.78 3.94
CA ASP A 133 -15.55 5.26 5.28
C ASP A 133 -15.40 3.74 5.30
N ARG A 134 -14.28 3.29 5.85
CA ARG A 134 -13.98 1.86 5.98
C ARG A 134 -14.88 1.14 6.95
N THR A 135 -15.52 1.86 7.87
CA THR A 135 -16.49 1.28 8.81
C THR A 135 -17.72 0.81 8.06
N VAL A 136 -18.26 1.68 7.19
CA VAL A 136 -19.39 1.36 6.33
C VAL A 136 -19.03 0.25 5.33
N ALA A 137 -17.84 0.32 4.74
CA ALA A 137 -17.36 -0.73 3.83
C ALA A 137 -17.24 -2.08 4.54
N ALA A 138 -16.72 -2.12 5.77
CA ALA A 138 -16.59 -3.33 6.56
C ALA A 138 -17.95 -3.93 6.95
N GLN A 139 -18.89 -3.10 7.42
CA GLN A 139 -20.25 -3.52 7.74
C GLN A 139 -20.97 -4.09 6.52
N SER A 140 -20.82 -3.42 5.37
CA SER A 140 -21.40 -3.86 4.10
C SER A 140 -20.83 -5.23 3.69
N LEU A 141 -19.52 -5.42 3.81
CA LEU A 141 -18.86 -6.68 3.48
C LEU A 141 -19.38 -7.83 4.36
N VAL A 142 -19.45 -7.62 5.67
CA VAL A 142 -19.94 -8.63 6.63
C VAL A 142 -21.41 -8.94 6.41
N ALA A 143 -22.22 -7.97 5.97
CA ALA A 143 -23.64 -8.18 5.66
C ALA A 143 -23.88 -8.95 4.35
N MET A 144 -22.97 -8.78 3.38
CA MET A 144 -23.13 -9.36 2.04
C MET A 144 -22.43 -10.70 1.86
N GLU A 145 -21.37 -10.96 2.63
CA GLU A 145 -20.46 -12.08 2.43
C GLU A 145 -20.24 -12.85 3.73
N GLN A 146 -20.15 -14.17 3.59
CA GLN A 146 -19.75 -15.02 4.72
C GLN A 146 -18.21 -15.06 4.82
N VAL A 147 -17.66 -14.23 5.70
CA VAL A 147 -16.22 -14.14 5.95
C VAL A 147 -15.88 -14.44 7.41
N ASP A 148 -14.72 -15.02 7.65
CA ASP A 148 -14.22 -15.38 8.98
C ASP A 148 -13.21 -14.35 9.50
N VAL A 149 -12.56 -13.62 8.60
CA VAL A 149 -11.55 -12.60 8.91
C VAL A 149 -11.58 -11.47 7.89
N LEU A 150 -11.37 -10.25 8.36
CA LEU A 150 -11.30 -9.05 7.54
C LEU A 150 -9.87 -8.52 7.49
N LEU A 151 -9.34 -8.33 6.29
CA LEU A 151 -8.10 -7.61 6.05
C LEU A 151 -8.40 -6.16 5.62
N THR A 152 -7.62 -5.20 6.10
CA THR A 152 -7.71 -3.83 5.59
C THR A 152 -6.41 -3.42 4.93
N ASP A 153 -6.51 -2.84 3.74
CA ASP A 153 -5.37 -2.20 3.08
C ASP A 153 -5.33 -0.70 3.42
N ASP A 154 -4.14 -0.22 3.83
CA ASP A 154 -3.85 1.15 4.31
C ASP A 154 -4.80 1.63 5.44
N GLY A 155 -5.00 0.78 6.45
CA GLY A 155 -6.00 0.99 7.51
C GLY A 155 -5.47 1.60 8.82
N LEU A 156 -4.16 1.77 9.04
CA LEU A 156 -3.58 2.14 10.35
C LEU A 156 -4.16 3.45 10.92
N GLN A 157 -4.41 4.45 10.08
CA GLN A 157 -4.97 5.74 10.50
C GLN A 157 -6.50 5.75 10.62
N HIS A 158 -7.19 4.64 10.35
CA HIS A 158 -8.66 4.57 10.42
C HIS A 158 -9.15 4.05 11.77
N TYR A 159 -9.01 4.86 12.81
CA TYR A 159 -9.31 4.48 14.21
C TYR A 159 -10.79 4.18 14.51
N ALA A 160 -11.72 4.52 13.63
CA ALA A 160 -13.14 4.25 13.81
C ALA A 160 -13.53 2.76 13.70
N LEU A 161 -12.64 1.93 13.17
CA LEU A 161 -12.84 0.48 13.08
C LEU A 161 -11.99 -0.22 14.16
N GLU A 162 -12.63 -1.03 15.02
CA GLU A 162 -11.93 -1.87 15.97
C GLU A 162 -11.07 -2.89 15.23
N ARG A 163 -9.92 -3.16 15.77
CA ARG A 163 -8.92 -4.04 15.16
C ARG A 163 -8.40 -5.04 16.16
N THR A 164 -8.24 -6.27 15.69
CA THR A 164 -7.68 -7.38 16.48
C THR A 164 -6.16 -7.40 16.37
N MET A 165 -5.63 -7.02 15.20
CA MET A 165 -4.20 -7.01 14.92
C MET A 165 -3.84 -5.84 14.01
N GLU A 166 -2.69 -5.21 14.27
CA GLU A 166 -2.12 -4.14 13.47
C GLU A 166 -0.74 -4.55 12.94
N ILE A 167 -0.57 -4.48 11.62
CA ILE A 167 0.71 -4.76 10.95
C ILE A 167 1.19 -3.48 10.27
N ALA A 168 2.36 -2.99 10.71
CA ALA A 168 3.03 -1.87 10.07
C ALA A 168 4.01 -2.36 9.00
N VAL A 169 3.81 -1.91 7.77
CA VAL A 169 4.75 -2.17 6.67
C VAL A 169 5.70 -0.98 6.54
N ILE A 170 6.98 -1.24 6.53
CA ILE A 170 8.05 -0.25 6.37
C ILE A 170 8.84 -0.57 5.11
N ASP A 171 9.04 0.43 4.27
CA ASP A 171 9.96 0.33 3.15
C ASP A 171 11.40 0.26 3.70
N GLY A 172 12.10 -0.84 3.44
CA GLY A 172 13.44 -1.06 3.99
C GLY A 172 14.55 -0.21 3.37
N GLU A 173 14.31 0.44 2.23
CA GLU A 173 15.25 1.38 1.62
C GLU A 173 15.08 2.78 2.22
N ARG A 174 13.85 3.24 2.35
CA ARG A 174 13.48 4.58 2.80
C ARG A 174 13.36 4.69 4.31
N GLY A 175 13.05 3.57 4.99
CA GLY A 175 12.84 3.53 6.43
C GLY A 175 11.78 4.53 6.88
N LEU A 176 12.13 5.32 7.88
CA LEU A 176 11.30 6.39 8.41
C LEU A 176 11.69 7.79 7.89
N GLY A 177 12.55 7.85 6.87
CA GLY A 177 13.10 9.09 6.36
C GLY A 177 13.81 9.89 7.46
N ASN A 178 13.62 11.20 7.47
CA ASN A 178 14.19 12.10 8.47
C ASN A 178 13.53 12.01 9.87
N GLY A 179 12.51 11.17 10.04
CA GLY A 179 11.82 10.92 11.31
C GLY A 179 10.81 11.99 11.75
N PHE A 180 10.58 13.03 10.93
CA PHE A 180 9.56 14.05 11.19
C PHE A 180 8.20 13.69 10.59
N CYS A 181 7.14 14.25 11.20
CA CYS A 181 5.81 14.17 10.63
C CYS A 181 5.62 15.18 9.48
N LEU A 182 4.61 14.94 8.64
CA LEU A 182 4.19 15.84 7.57
C LEU A 182 4.00 17.28 8.06
N PRO A 183 4.38 18.29 7.28
CA PRO A 183 5.08 18.22 5.99
C PRO A 183 6.62 18.18 6.11
N ALA A 184 7.18 18.29 7.32
CA ALA A 184 8.63 18.33 7.56
C ALA A 184 9.35 17.01 7.27
N GLY A 185 8.62 15.90 7.31
CA GLY A 185 9.09 14.56 7.00
C GLY A 185 7.96 13.68 6.47
N PRO A 186 8.25 12.42 6.16
CA PRO A 186 7.29 11.52 5.51
C PRO A 186 6.27 10.90 6.46
N LEU A 187 6.35 11.14 7.77
CA LEU A 187 5.54 10.41 8.73
C LEU A 187 4.09 10.92 8.79
N ARG A 188 3.13 10.01 8.62
CA ARG A 188 1.69 10.22 8.87
C ARG A 188 1.37 10.15 10.36
N GLU A 189 2.18 9.43 11.13
CA GLU A 189 2.10 9.29 12.58
C GLU A 189 3.50 9.33 13.20
N PRO A 190 3.66 9.76 14.46
CA PRO A 190 4.97 9.82 15.11
C PRO A 190 5.65 8.44 15.13
N LYS A 191 6.98 8.40 15.01
CA LYS A 191 7.78 7.17 14.99
C LYS A 191 7.49 6.20 16.14
N GLY A 192 7.11 6.72 17.31
CA GLY A 192 6.71 5.90 18.47
C GLY A 192 5.43 5.08 18.25
N ARG A 193 4.74 5.27 17.11
CA ARG A 193 3.60 4.44 16.70
C ARG A 193 4.03 3.00 16.39
N ILE A 194 5.23 2.81 15.87
CA ILE A 194 5.79 1.49 15.54
C ILE A 194 5.83 0.57 16.79
N ALA A 195 6.17 1.10 17.93
CA ALA A 195 6.20 0.33 19.18
C ALA A 195 4.80 -0.06 19.72
N LYS A 196 3.73 0.29 19.01
CA LYS A 196 2.33 0.05 19.44
C LYS A 196 1.55 -0.80 18.43
N VAL A 197 2.18 -1.29 17.40
CA VAL A 197 1.62 -2.27 16.47
C VAL A 197 2.00 -3.67 16.93
N ASP A 198 1.22 -4.67 16.53
CA ASP A 198 1.44 -6.06 16.91
C ASP A 198 2.55 -6.71 16.09
N ALA A 199 2.76 -6.25 14.84
CA ALA A 199 3.83 -6.73 13.99
C ALA A 199 4.37 -5.63 13.07
N ILE A 200 5.68 -5.73 12.79
CA ILE A 200 6.38 -4.87 11.85
C ILE A 200 6.90 -5.74 10.72
N VAL A 201 6.61 -5.36 9.49
CA VAL A 201 7.14 -6.01 8.28
C VAL A 201 7.99 -5.02 7.53
N VAL A 202 9.27 -5.34 7.37
CA VAL A 202 10.24 -4.55 6.58
C VAL A 202 10.32 -5.14 5.18
N ASN A 203 9.93 -4.36 4.21
CA ASN A 203 9.86 -4.77 2.82
C ASN A 203 11.14 -4.37 2.06
N GLY A 204 12.01 -5.36 1.80
CA GLY A 204 13.32 -5.15 1.16
C GLY A 204 14.27 -4.30 1.99
N GLY A 205 15.31 -3.76 1.33
CA GLY A 205 16.25 -2.77 1.88
C GLY A 205 16.99 -3.18 3.14
N SER A 206 17.71 -2.21 3.74
CA SER A 206 18.60 -2.42 4.90
C SER A 206 18.07 -1.86 6.23
N TRP A 207 16.98 -1.07 6.21
CA TRP A 207 16.42 -0.59 7.48
C TRP A 207 16.02 -1.77 8.37
N CYS A 208 16.35 -1.71 9.64
CA CYS A 208 16.08 -2.80 10.57
C CYS A 208 15.44 -2.29 11.86
N HIS A 209 14.66 -3.19 12.46
CA HIS A 209 14.10 -3.07 13.79
C HIS A 209 14.21 -4.45 14.45
N THR A 210 14.46 -4.49 15.75
CA THR A 210 14.81 -5.73 16.48
C THR A 210 13.77 -6.84 16.30
N ASP A 211 12.48 -6.47 16.31
CA ASP A 211 11.37 -7.43 16.28
C ASP A 211 10.62 -7.41 14.94
N ALA A 212 11.28 -7.01 13.85
CA ALA A 212 10.62 -6.92 12.56
C ALA A 212 10.80 -8.20 11.73
N PHE A 213 9.73 -8.63 11.10
CA PHE A 213 9.76 -9.62 10.03
C PHE A 213 10.30 -9.00 8.75
N ARG A 214 11.08 -9.76 7.99
CA ARG A 214 11.58 -9.35 6.69
C ARG A 214 10.70 -9.93 5.59
N ALA A 215 10.25 -9.08 4.67
CA ALA A 215 9.59 -9.48 3.45
C ALA A 215 10.44 -9.06 2.24
N ARG A 216 10.52 -9.92 1.24
CA ARG A 216 11.12 -9.63 -0.05
C ARG A 216 10.11 -10.00 -1.13
N PRO A 217 9.73 -9.09 -2.00
CA PRO A 217 8.96 -9.44 -3.19
C PRO A 217 9.78 -10.39 -4.06
N VAL A 218 9.14 -11.42 -4.55
CA VAL A 218 9.73 -12.38 -5.49
C VAL A 218 8.81 -12.41 -6.70
N ALA A 219 9.32 -12.00 -7.84
CA ALA A 219 8.62 -12.19 -9.11
C ALA A 219 8.76 -13.67 -9.53
N GLN A 220 7.65 -14.29 -9.87
CA GLN A 220 7.63 -15.71 -10.23
C GLN A 220 7.16 -15.93 -11.67
N ARG A 221 6.22 -15.13 -12.14
CA ARG A 221 5.58 -15.33 -13.45
C ARG A 221 5.23 -14.00 -14.08
N LEU A 222 5.28 -13.98 -15.41
CA LEU A 222 4.79 -12.91 -16.28
C LEU A 222 3.46 -13.35 -16.87
N TYR A 223 2.51 -12.43 -16.93
CA TYR A 223 1.19 -12.67 -17.47
C TYR A 223 0.98 -11.79 -18.71
N GLN A 224 0.57 -12.37 -19.80
CA GLN A 224 0.18 -11.61 -20.98
C GLN A 224 -1.07 -10.79 -20.70
N VAL A 225 -0.99 -9.46 -20.89
CA VAL A 225 -2.11 -8.55 -20.57
C VAL A 225 -3.31 -8.75 -21.50
N THR A 226 -3.06 -9.04 -22.79
CA THR A 226 -4.09 -9.20 -23.82
C THR A 226 -4.46 -10.65 -24.11
N GLY A 227 -3.95 -11.61 -23.33
CA GLY A 227 -4.15 -13.03 -23.54
C GLY A 227 -4.12 -13.84 -22.24
N SER A 228 -3.97 -15.15 -22.36
CA SER A 228 -3.90 -16.08 -21.25
C SER A 228 -2.51 -16.70 -21.05
N ALA A 229 -1.53 -16.31 -21.86
CA ALA A 229 -0.19 -16.86 -21.78
C ALA A 229 0.50 -16.44 -20.48
N GLN A 230 1.22 -17.38 -19.90
CA GLN A 230 2.05 -17.19 -18.71
C GLN A 230 3.44 -17.71 -19.03
N LYS A 231 4.45 -16.98 -18.56
CA LYS A 231 5.85 -17.38 -18.67
C LYS A 231 6.55 -17.24 -17.33
N SER A 232 7.55 -18.06 -17.08
CA SER A 232 8.46 -17.85 -15.95
C SER A 232 9.42 -16.70 -16.27
N LEU A 233 10.00 -16.07 -15.24
CA LEU A 233 11.04 -15.09 -15.48
C LEU A 233 12.29 -15.70 -16.10
N GLU A 234 12.58 -16.98 -15.80
CA GLU A 234 13.71 -17.71 -16.35
C GLU A 234 13.70 -17.79 -17.89
N GLU A 235 12.52 -17.75 -18.51
CA GLU A 235 12.38 -17.71 -19.98
C GLU A 235 12.90 -16.40 -20.61
N PHE A 236 13.18 -15.40 -19.79
CA PHE A 236 13.68 -14.09 -20.20
C PHE A 236 15.12 -13.81 -19.74
N HIS A 237 15.81 -14.82 -19.21
CA HIS A 237 17.23 -14.70 -18.87
C HIS A 237 18.02 -14.26 -20.12
N ASP A 238 18.98 -13.36 -19.93
CA ASP A 238 19.81 -12.80 -20.99
C ASP A 238 19.05 -12.08 -22.12
N THR A 239 17.74 -11.84 -21.96
CA THR A 239 16.97 -11.04 -22.92
C THR A 239 16.89 -9.59 -22.50
N GLU A 240 16.95 -8.68 -23.47
CA GLU A 240 16.67 -7.26 -23.26
C GLU A 240 15.16 -7.00 -23.33
N VAL A 241 14.63 -6.30 -22.30
CA VAL A 241 13.19 -6.00 -22.22
C VAL A 241 12.96 -4.54 -21.84
N HIS A 242 12.00 -3.91 -22.48
CA HIS A 242 11.49 -2.61 -22.08
C HIS A 242 10.57 -2.78 -20.87
N ALA A 243 10.97 -2.25 -19.73
CA ALA A 243 10.21 -2.34 -18.50
C ALA A 243 9.55 -0.99 -18.16
N VAL A 244 8.22 -0.96 -18.17
CA VAL A 244 7.43 0.24 -17.89
C VAL A 244 6.82 0.13 -16.49
N ALA A 245 6.98 1.16 -15.66
CA ALA A 245 6.45 1.13 -14.29
C ALA A 245 5.92 2.50 -13.86
N GLY A 246 4.61 2.57 -13.57
CA GLY A 246 3.91 3.72 -13.01
C GLY A 246 3.56 3.52 -11.53
N ILE A 247 4.56 3.21 -10.69
CA ILE A 247 4.43 2.94 -9.26
C ILE A 247 5.28 3.90 -8.42
N GLY A 248 5.01 3.99 -7.12
CA GLY A 248 5.68 4.95 -6.21
C GLY A 248 7.20 4.77 -6.08
N ASN A 249 7.77 3.61 -6.41
CA ASN A 249 9.21 3.36 -6.52
C ASN A 249 9.51 2.45 -7.72
N PRO A 250 9.58 3.00 -8.95
CA PRO A 250 9.84 2.23 -10.17
C PRO A 250 11.18 1.49 -10.15
N GLN A 251 12.21 2.08 -9.57
CA GLN A 251 13.54 1.47 -9.51
C GLN A 251 13.53 0.10 -8.84
N ARG A 252 12.67 -0.08 -7.84
CA ARG A 252 12.54 -1.36 -7.16
C ARG A 252 11.99 -2.46 -8.07
N PHE A 253 11.10 -2.11 -8.99
CA PHE A 253 10.60 -3.05 -9.99
C PHE A 253 11.70 -3.40 -11.01
N PHE A 254 12.46 -2.41 -11.45
CA PHE A 254 13.56 -2.65 -12.38
C PHE A 254 14.64 -3.55 -11.75
N ASN A 255 15.06 -3.23 -10.53
CA ASN A 255 16.02 -4.06 -9.80
C ASN A 255 15.52 -5.51 -9.58
N LEU A 256 14.20 -5.70 -9.41
CA LEU A 256 13.61 -7.04 -9.29
C LEU A 256 13.77 -7.88 -10.56
N LEU A 257 13.69 -7.24 -11.72
CA LEU A 257 13.93 -7.90 -13.02
C LEU A 257 15.42 -8.14 -13.26
N GLU A 258 16.26 -7.17 -12.92
CA GLU A 258 17.72 -7.30 -12.99
C GLU A 258 18.23 -8.40 -12.06
N ASP A 259 17.70 -8.53 -10.84
CA ASP A 259 17.99 -9.63 -9.91
C ASP A 259 17.60 -11.01 -10.48
N ALA A 260 16.70 -11.05 -11.47
CA ALA A 260 16.29 -12.25 -12.22
C ALA A 260 17.08 -12.41 -13.54
N GLU A 261 18.25 -11.74 -13.67
CA GLU A 261 19.15 -11.83 -14.83
C GLU A 261 18.51 -11.40 -16.16
N ILE A 262 17.55 -10.45 -16.09
CA ILE A 262 16.91 -9.83 -17.26
C ILE A 262 17.59 -8.48 -17.53
N GLN A 263 17.95 -8.21 -18.79
CA GLN A 263 18.50 -6.92 -19.18
C GLN A 263 17.35 -5.92 -19.33
N VAL A 264 17.33 -4.89 -18.47
CA VAL A 264 16.20 -3.96 -18.35
C VAL A 264 16.49 -2.64 -19.03
N LEU A 265 15.64 -2.22 -19.97
CA LEU A 265 15.52 -0.86 -20.46
C LEU A 265 14.40 -0.16 -19.67
N PRO A 266 14.72 0.71 -18.71
CA PRO A 266 13.74 1.21 -17.74
C PRO A 266 12.96 2.41 -18.28
N HIS A 267 11.62 2.36 -18.19
CA HIS A 267 10.70 3.45 -18.50
C HIS A 267 9.86 3.83 -17.28
N PRO A 268 10.39 4.69 -16.39
CA PRO A 268 9.67 5.11 -15.21
C PRO A 268 8.55 6.11 -15.56
N LEU A 269 7.33 5.81 -15.16
CA LEU A 269 6.18 6.70 -15.24
C LEU A 269 5.81 7.27 -13.86
N PRO A 270 5.02 8.34 -13.81
CA PRO A 270 4.44 8.84 -12.56
C PRO A 270 3.62 7.76 -11.85
N ASP A 271 3.57 7.85 -10.51
CA ASP A 271 2.73 6.96 -9.70
C ASP A 271 1.27 7.06 -10.14
N HIS A 272 0.61 5.90 -10.33
CA HIS A 272 -0.74 5.76 -10.89
C HIS A 272 -0.94 6.40 -12.28
N ALA A 273 0.10 6.45 -13.12
CA ALA A 273 -0.04 6.94 -14.49
C ALA A 273 -0.98 6.03 -15.30
N ASN A 274 -1.84 6.66 -16.09
CA ASN A 274 -2.58 5.94 -17.14
C ASN A 274 -1.63 5.68 -18.30
N LEU A 275 -1.46 4.40 -18.66
CA LEU A 275 -0.69 3.99 -19.83
C LEU A 275 -1.46 4.31 -21.11
N SER A 276 -0.80 4.96 -22.04
CA SER A 276 -1.26 5.13 -23.43
C SER A 276 -0.53 4.16 -24.36
N SER A 277 -1.00 4.01 -25.60
CA SER A 277 -0.27 3.25 -26.61
C SER A 277 1.11 3.84 -26.92
N GLU A 278 1.24 5.16 -26.84
CA GLU A 278 2.51 5.87 -27.06
C GLU A 278 3.57 5.53 -25.99
N ASP A 279 3.15 5.25 -24.75
CA ASP A 279 4.06 4.84 -23.68
C ASP A 279 4.62 3.42 -23.88
N LEU A 280 4.10 2.67 -24.85
CA LEU A 280 4.48 1.29 -25.17
C LEU A 280 5.11 1.18 -26.58
N GLU A 281 5.31 2.30 -27.26
CA GLU A 281 6.04 2.37 -28.54
C GLU A 281 7.52 2.64 -28.21
N PHE A 282 8.37 1.67 -28.49
CA PHE A 282 9.81 1.76 -28.25
C PHE A 282 10.53 1.73 -29.60
N ASP A 283 11.52 2.60 -29.75
CA ASP A 283 12.44 2.53 -30.89
C ASP A 283 13.35 1.30 -30.71
N ASP A 284 13.46 0.48 -31.76
CA ASP A 284 14.33 -0.70 -31.82
C ASP A 284 15.84 -0.34 -31.81
#